data_998521933047306f6f7f87462cf3f463
#
_entry.id   998521933047306f6f7f87462cf3f463
#
_cell.length_a   1.000
_cell.length_b   1.000
_cell.length_c   1.000
_cell.angle_alpha   90.00
_cell.angle_beta   90.00
_cell.angle_gamma   90.00
#
_symmetry.space_group_name_H-M   'P 1'
#
loop_
_entity.id
_entity.type
_entity.pdbx_description
1 polymer ?
#
loop_
_entity_poly.entity_id
_entity_poly.type
_entity_poly.pdbx_seq_one_letter_code
_entity_poly.pdbx_strand_id
1 'polypeptide(L)'
;MNTKAFEQWLKEQGEIIARYRQVEKSDILMEYNMLKKLVESADFQAKKKELTTTQYADTQEGKTMVAYKNLKWNVSVILYNLLKKEAWKEKAEVAEYLALSEKIQAPEFQQANAFWKNKKRWFTTQESQQEKRYNELVKHADIVFYFQHTAQEIAELESYKMTWAAEFETQMSGAWQTGFLYPSKEFKADHSHVGEGQAYVQGRNTQVANRMLTISTKKEKTMAAAWHPTKGMIMHEFAYTSDVWHTAEAVAPKSGVLQAKVRLAGKAKHILCLTKANAKKALHLLPADKQVKDAIYTLVWNEKEVINYVNNVEVSRSQNPLAGDALHLLMRSYLPENVKATGKMDIDWIRIYTK
;
A
#
# COMPACT_ATOMS: atom_id res chain seq x y z
N MET A 1 -18.83 -11.93 14.60
CA MET A 1 -17.74 -11.87 13.61
C MET A 1 -17.21 -10.43 13.61
N ASN A 2 -16.09 -10.04 13.89
CA ASN A 2 -14.88 -10.67 14.38
C ASN A 2 -13.86 -9.56 14.71
N THR A 3 -13.42 -9.45 15.93
CA THR A 3 -12.12 -8.91 16.33
C THR A 3 -11.01 -9.35 15.35
N LYS A 4 -11.21 -10.51 14.72
CA LYS A 4 -10.33 -11.06 13.69
C LYS A 4 -10.08 -10.16 12.48
N ALA A 5 -11.01 -9.30 12.03
CA ALA A 5 -10.79 -8.53 10.81
C ALA A 5 -9.80 -7.36 11.00
N PHE A 6 -9.77 -6.73 12.17
CA PHE A 6 -8.78 -5.69 12.46
C PHE A 6 -7.44 -6.29 12.92
N GLU A 7 -7.47 -7.32 13.75
CA GLU A 7 -6.27 -8.11 14.05
C GLU A 7 -5.69 -8.67 12.75
N GLN A 8 -6.53 -9.09 11.83
CA GLN A 8 -6.14 -9.51 10.50
C GLN A 8 -5.50 -8.35 9.71
N TRP A 9 -6.10 -7.14 9.71
CA TRP A 9 -5.53 -5.98 9.03
C TRP A 9 -4.19 -5.54 9.64
N LEU A 10 -4.09 -5.43 10.99
CA LEU A 10 -2.82 -5.14 11.67
C LEU A 10 -1.77 -6.22 11.40
N LYS A 11 -2.20 -7.48 11.36
CA LYS A 11 -1.34 -8.60 11.00
C LYS A 11 -0.87 -8.47 9.56
N GLU A 12 -1.76 -8.18 8.62
CA GLU A 12 -1.43 -7.96 7.21
C GLU A 12 -0.48 -6.77 7.02
N GLN A 13 -0.69 -5.64 7.71
CA GLN A 13 0.26 -4.52 7.69
C GLN A 13 1.60 -4.91 8.31
N GLY A 14 1.58 -5.63 9.42
CA GLY A 14 2.78 -6.17 10.05
C GLY A 14 3.53 -7.15 9.14
N GLU A 15 2.82 -8.00 8.41
CA GLU A 15 3.38 -8.93 7.43
C GLU A 15 3.99 -8.18 6.22
N ILE A 16 3.34 -7.13 5.73
CA ILE A 16 3.87 -6.27 4.66
C ILE A 16 5.18 -5.62 5.10
N ILE A 17 5.20 -4.99 6.27
CA ILE A 17 6.41 -4.35 6.84
C ILE A 17 7.52 -5.39 7.03
N ALA A 18 7.22 -6.51 7.67
CA ALA A 18 8.19 -7.56 7.94
C ALA A 18 8.78 -8.13 6.64
N ARG A 19 7.93 -8.42 5.65
CA ARG A 19 8.35 -8.90 4.34
C ARG A 19 9.19 -7.87 3.60
N TYR A 20 8.80 -6.58 3.60
CA TYR A 20 9.58 -5.53 2.97
C TYR A 20 10.98 -5.44 3.57
N ARG A 21 11.10 -5.42 4.91
CA ARG A 21 12.39 -5.37 5.61
C ARG A 21 13.23 -6.63 5.41
N GLN A 22 12.59 -7.77 5.27
CA GLN A 22 13.27 -9.02 4.94
C GLN A 22 13.83 -8.98 3.52
N VAL A 23 13.03 -8.55 2.54
CA VAL A 23 13.47 -8.45 1.13
C VAL A 23 14.55 -7.39 0.97
N GLU A 24 14.43 -6.24 1.65
CA GLU A 24 15.43 -5.16 1.63
C GLU A 24 16.84 -5.65 1.99
N LYS A 25 16.94 -6.65 2.85
CA LYS A 25 18.22 -7.25 3.30
C LYS A 25 18.55 -8.57 2.61
N SER A 26 17.77 -8.99 1.64
CA SER A 26 17.93 -10.30 1.02
C SER A 26 19.01 -10.34 -0.05
N ASP A 27 19.65 -11.49 -0.18
CA ASP A 27 20.62 -11.76 -1.25
C ASP A 27 19.97 -11.62 -2.64
N ILE A 28 18.66 -11.94 -2.75
CA ILE A 28 17.91 -11.83 -4.01
C ILE A 28 17.83 -10.37 -4.48
N LEU A 29 17.58 -9.42 -3.59
CA LEU A 29 17.54 -7.99 -3.95
C LEU A 29 18.96 -7.47 -4.26
N MET A 30 19.97 -7.93 -3.53
CA MET A 30 21.36 -7.60 -3.83
C MET A 30 21.78 -8.12 -5.20
N GLU A 31 21.48 -9.39 -5.51
CA GLU A 31 21.72 -10.00 -6.82
C GLU A 31 20.99 -9.24 -7.93
N TYR A 32 19.71 -8.92 -7.73
CA TYR A 32 18.91 -8.14 -8.68
C TYR A 32 19.58 -6.79 -9.00
N ASN A 33 19.95 -6.03 -7.96
CA ASN A 33 20.56 -4.70 -8.15
C ASN A 33 21.93 -4.78 -8.84
N MET A 34 22.74 -5.78 -8.52
CA MET A 34 24.02 -6.04 -9.17
C MET A 34 23.83 -6.39 -10.66
N LEU A 35 22.94 -7.32 -10.97
CA LEU A 35 22.66 -7.73 -12.34
C LEU A 35 21.99 -6.63 -13.15
N LYS A 36 21.09 -5.85 -12.53
CA LYS A 36 20.49 -4.67 -13.17
C LYS A 36 21.55 -3.69 -13.62
N LYS A 37 22.44 -3.30 -12.72
CA LYS A 37 23.55 -2.38 -13.04
C LYS A 37 24.45 -2.93 -14.15
N LEU A 38 24.73 -4.23 -14.13
CA LEU A 38 25.55 -4.89 -15.14
C LEU A 38 24.84 -4.90 -16.51
N VAL A 39 23.60 -5.40 -16.58
CA VAL A 39 22.84 -5.55 -17.83
C VAL A 39 22.53 -4.18 -18.46
N GLU A 40 22.26 -3.16 -17.64
CA GLU A 40 21.99 -1.79 -18.12
C GLU A 40 23.28 -1.02 -18.48
N SER A 41 24.46 -1.56 -18.23
CA SER A 41 25.74 -0.88 -18.55
C SER A 41 25.97 -0.76 -20.07
N ALA A 42 26.61 0.34 -20.46
CA ALA A 42 26.94 0.59 -21.87
C ALA A 42 27.80 -0.52 -22.48
N ASP A 43 28.77 -1.02 -21.71
CA ASP A 43 29.68 -2.08 -22.16
C ASP A 43 28.96 -3.40 -22.41
N PHE A 44 28.02 -3.77 -21.50
CA PHE A 44 27.20 -4.97 -21.67
C PHE A 44 26.33 -4.87 -22.93
N GLN A 45 25.66 -3.75 -23.13
CA GLN A 45 24.81 -3.53 -24.29
C GLN A 45 25.61 -3.46 -25.59
N ALA A 46 26.79 -2.85 -25.57
CA ALA A 46 27.70 -2.81 -26.72
C ALA A 46 28.18 -4.22 -27.11
N LYS A 47 28.64 -5.02 -26.12
CA LYS A 47 29.04 -6.40 -26.31
C LYS A 47 27.89 -7.28 -26.83
N LYS A 48 26.69 -7.15 -26.26
CA LYS A 48 25.51 -7.86 -26.74
C LYS A 48 25.19 -7.50 -28.17
N LYS A 49 25.19 -6.21 -28.51
CA LYS A 49 24.94 -5.72 -29.88
C LYS A 49 25.98 -6.30 -30.83
N GLU A 50 27.27 -6.21 -30.51
CA GLU A 50 28.37 -6.77 -31.31
C GLU A 50 28.11 -8.25 -31.60
N LEU A 51 27.93 -9.08 -30.56
CA LEU A 51 27.75 -10.52 -30.70
C LEU A 51 26.48 -10.94 -31.40
N THR A 52 25.43 -10.10 -31.38
CA THR A 52 24.15 -10.42 -32.04
C THR A 52 24.06 -9.91 -33.47
N THR A 53 24.73 -8.80 -33.81
CA THR A 53 24.55 -8.15 -35.13
C THR A 53 25.72 -8.38 -36.09
N THR A 54 26.94 -8.58 -35.59
CA THR A 54 28.12 -8.76 -36.45
C THR A 54 27.99 -10.01 -37.34
N GLN A 55 28.07 -9.82 -38.64
CA GLN A 55 28.07 -10.92 -39.60
C GLN A 55 29.42 -11.64 -39.59
N TYR A 56 29.44 -12.96 -39.78
CA TYR A 56 30.70 -13.73 -39.82
C TYR A 56 31.65 -13.18 -40.89
N ALA A 57 31.16 -12.75 -42.06
CA ALA A 57 31.95 -12.19 -43.10
C ALA A 57 32.73 -10.91 -42.74
N ASP A 58 32.20 -10.16 -41.76
CA ASP A 58 32.79 -8.89 -41.32
C ASP A 58 33.86 -9.08 -40.24
N THR A 59 33.95 -10.29 -39.66
CA THR A 59 34.94 -10.63 -38.63
C THR A 59 36.31 -10.87 -39.24
N GLN A 60 37.35 -10.77 -38.40
CA GLN A 60 38.73 -11.08 -38.81
C GLN A 60 38.84 -12.52 -39.31
N GLU A 61 38.21 -13.47 -38.64
CA GLU A 61 38.17 -14.90 -38.98
C GLU A 61 37.47 -15.10 -40.34
N GLY A 62 36.32 -14.44 -40.54
CA GLY A 62 35.62 -14.51 -41.83
C GLY A 62 36.45 -13.97 -42.98
N LYS A 63 37.06 -12.79 -42.84
CA LYS A 63 37.94 -12.19 -43.84
C LYS A 63 39.14 -13.06 -44.12
N THR A 64 39.80 -13.60 -43.05
CA THR A 64 40.94 -14.53 -43.18
C THR A 64 40.55 -15.80 -43.94
N MET A 65 39.37 -16.38 -43.64
CA MET A 65 38.86 -17.57 -44.37
C MET A 65 38.56 -17.30 -45.82
N VAL A 66 38.05 -16.10 -46.16
CA VAL A 66 37.78 -15.68 -47.55
C VAL A 66 39.10 -15.51 -48.29
N ALA A 67 40.09 -14.81 -47.70
CA ALA A 67 41.41 -14.62 -48.31
C ALA A 67 42.10 -15.97 -48.58
N TYR A 68 42.13 -16.87 -47.56
CA TYR A 68 42.65 -18.21 -47.71
C TYR A 68 41.99 -18.98 -48.87
N LYS A 69 40.65 -18.97 -48.95
CA LYS A 69 39.90 -19.65 -49.99
C LYS A 69 40.18 -19.08 -51.38
N ASN A 70 40.30 -17.77 -51.50
CA ASN A 70 40.63 -17.12 -52.78
C ASN A 70 42.05 -17.50 -53.24
N LEU A 71 43.02 -17.44 -52.35
CA LEU A 71 44.38 -17.82 -52.69
C LEU A 71 44.54 -19.32 -53.03
N LYS A 72 43.72 -20.20 -52.46
CA LYS A 72 43.71 -21.62 -52.82
C LYS A 72 43.45 -21.87 -54.30
N TRP A 73 42.71 -20.97 -54.95
CA TRP A 73 42.42 -21.04 -56.40
C TRP A 73 43.35 -20.18 -57.26
N ASN A 74 44.36 -19.54 -56.69
CA ASN A 74 45.38 -18.81 -57.41
C ASN A 74 46.29 -19.81 -58.17
N VAL A 75 46.62 -19.49 -59.41
CA VAL A 75 47.39 -20.38 -60.29
C VAL A 75 48.80 -20.71 -59.67
N SER A 76 49.50 -19.74 -59.08
CA SER A 76 50.76 -19.95 -58.42
C SER A 76 50.68 -20.94 -57.28
N VAL A 77 49.59 -20.84 -56.45
CA VAL A 77 49.32 -21.74 -55.31
C VAL A 77 48.95 -23.15 -55.80
N ILE A 78 48.15 -23.27 -56.83
CA ILE A 78 47.79 -24.56 -57.45
C ILE A 78 49.06 -25.25 -57.96
N LEU A 79 49.90 -24.54 -58.71
CA LEU A 79 51.18 -25.09 -59.22
C LEU A 79 52.17 -25.47 -58.10
N TYR A 80 52.25 -24.64 -57.03
CA TYR A 80 53.06 -24.99 -55.85
C TYR A 80 52.52 -26.30 -55.23
N ASN A 81 51.26 -26.45 -55.02
CA ASN A 81 50.67 -27.64 -54.41
C ASN A 81 50.85 -28.90 -55.25
N LEU A 82 50.88 -28.77 -56.59
CA LEU A 82 51.13 -29.87 -57.51
C LEU A 82 52.53 -30.24 -57.64
N LEU A 83 53.41 -29.26 -57.82
CA LEU A 83 54.85 -29.49 -58.16
C LEU A 83 55.71 -29.56 -56.94
N LYS A 84 55.33 -29.02 -55.77
CA LYS A 84 56.15 -28.96 -54.54
C LYS A 84 57.56 -28.38 -54.69
N LYS A 85 57.75 -27.48 -55.65
CA LYS A 85 59.07 -26.84 -55.90
C LYS A 85 59.26 -25.68 -54.91
N GLU A 86 60.38 -25.71 -54.15
CA GLU A 86 60.74 -24.69 -53.17
C GLU A 86 60.78 -23.26 -53.74
N ALA A 87 61.31 -23.10 -54.99
CA ALA A 87 61.37 -21.79 -55.65
C ALA A 87 59.99 -21.10 -55.79
N TRP A 88 58.87 -21.82 -55.69
CA TRP A 88 57.56 -21.25 -55.75
C TRP A 88 57.10 -20.62 -54.40
N LYS A 89 57.77 -20.97 -53.28
CA LYS A 89 57.49 -20.38 -51.98
C LYS A 89 57.85 -18.90 -51.91
N GLU A 90 58.79 -18.44 -52.78
CA GLU A 90 59.16 -17.01 -52.85
C GLU A 90 58.17 -16.14 -53.56
N LYS A 91 57.17 -16.75 -54.24
CA LYS A 91 56.07 -15.98 -54.82
C LYS A 91 55.14 -15.45 -53.72
N ALA A 92 54.79 -14.16 -53.78
CA ALA A 92 53.99 -13.46 -52.76
C ALA A 92 52.73 -14.20 -52.45
N GLU A 93 51.99 -14.66 -53.43
CA GLU A 93 50.67 -15.36 -53.23
C GLU A 93 50.86 -16.74 -52.57
N VAL A 94 51.97 -17.42 -52.84
CA VAL A 94 52.29 -18.72 -52.20
C VAL A 94 52.72 -18.51 -50.77
N ALA A 95 53.53 -17.51 -50.50
CA ALA A 95 53.96 -17.15 -49.13
C ALA A 95 52.79 -16.75 -48.28
N GLU A 96 51.91 -15.89 -48.83
CA GLU A 96 50.68 -15.50 -48.14
C GLU A 96 49.73 -16.70 -47.88
N TYR A 97 49.56 -17.59 -48.85
CA TYR A 97 48.74 -18.80 -48.71
C TYR A 97 49.26 -19.70 -47.57
N LEU A 98 50.58 -19.89 -47.53
CA LEU A 98 51.22 -20.72 -46.49
C LEU A 98 51.05 -20.10 -45.10
N ALA A 99 51.30 -18.80 -44.97
CA ALA A 99 51.07 -18.07 -43.70
C ALA A 99 49.61 -18.14 -43.26
N LEU A 100 48.66 -17.95 -44.16
CA LEU A 100 47.23 -18.10 -43.83
C LEU A 100 46.89 -19.56 -43.51
N SER A 101 47.50 -20.53 -44.20
CA SER A 101 47.28 -21.97 -43.92
C SER A 101 47.72 -22.34 -42.50
N GLU A 102 48.87 -21.84 -42.06
CA GLU A 102 49.35 -22.01 -40.70
C GLU A 102 48.39 -21.32 -39.69
N LYS A 103 48.04 -20.06 -39.96
CA LYS A 103 47.15 -19.29 -39.10
C LYS A 103 45.79 -19.97 -38.92
N ILE A 104 45.16 -20.48 -39.98
CA ILE A 104 43.82 -21.11 -39.86
C ILE A 104 43.86 -22.49 -39.16
N GLN A 105 45.04 -23.11 -39.08
CA GLN A 105 45.23 -24.37 -38.36
C GLN A 105 45.52 -24.15 -36.86
N ALA A 106 45.89 -22.96 -36.46
CA ALA A 106 46.13 -22.64 -35.06
C ALA A 106 44.84 -22.85 -34.21
N PRO A 107 44.97 -23.51 -33.05
CA PRO A 107 43.83 -23.81 -32.20
C PRO A 107 42.99 -22.58 -31.83
N GLU A 108 43.66 -21.46 -31.55
CA GLU A 108 43.02 -20.18 -31.19
C GLU A 108 42.15 -19.66 -32.33
N PHE A 109 42.67 -19.71 -33.59
CA PHE A 109 41.88 -19.33 -34.74
C PHE A 109 40.67 -20.24 -34.95
N GLN A 110 40.83 -21.53 -34.79
CA GLN A 110 39.73 -22.48 -34.96
C GLN A 110 38.64 -22.27 -33.93
N GLN A 111 39.00 -22.00 -32.67
CA GLN A 111 38.04 -21.67 -31.60
C GLN A 111 37.28 -20.38 -31.93
N ALA A 112 38.00 -19.30 -32.27
CA ALA A 112 37.38 -18.02 -32.64
C ALA A 112 36.52 -18.15 -33.88
N ASN A 113 36.98 -18.87 -34.91
CA ASN A 113 36.24 -19.13 -36.14
C ASN A 113 34.93 -19.92 -35.86
N ALA A 114 34.99 -20.95 -35.02
CA ALA A 114 33.81 -21.71 -34.60
C ALA A 114 32.82 -20.83 -33.81
N PHE A 115 33.33 -20.01 -32.89
CA PHE A 115 32.53 -19.07 -32.13
C PHE A 115 31.79 -18.08 -33.03
N TRP A 116 32.51 -17.41 -33.94
CA TRP A 116 31.91 -16.42 -34.85
C TRP A 116 30.94 -17.03 -35.88
N LYS A 117 31.14 -18.26 -36.30
CA LYS A 117 30.18 -19.00 -37.13
C LYS A 117 28.92 -19.38 -36.40
N ASN A 118 28.94 -19.49 -35.10
CA ASN A 118 27.77 -19.83 -34.32
C ASN A 118 26.77 -18.65 -34.30
N LYS A 119 25.67 -18.79 -34.99
CA LYS A 119 24.57 -17.77 -34.99
C LYS A 119 23.97 -17.55 -33.63
N LYS A 120 24.12 -18.51 -32.71
CA LYS A 120 23.63 -18.45 -31.32
C LYS A 120 24.75 -18.13 -30.32
N ARG A 121 25.89 -17.58 -30.75
CA ARG A 121 27.07 -17.30 -29.93
C ARG A 121 26.78 -16.46 -28.68
N TRP A 122 25.85 -15.49 -28.75
CA TRP A 122 25.41 -14.75 -27.58
C TRP A 122 24.98 -15.67 -26.45
N PHE A 123 24.15 -16.65 -26.74
CA PHE A 123 23.59 -17.59 -25.74
C PHE A 123 24.62 -18.55 -25.14
N THR A 124 25.84 -18.57 -25.64
CA THR A 124 26.97 -19.36 -25.09
C THR A 124 27.84 -18.55 -24.13
N THR A 125 27.58 -17.26 -23.96
CA THR A 125 28.33 -16.36 -23.13
C THR A 125 27.83 -16.33 -21.68
N GLN A 126 28.73 -15.94 -20.76
CA GLN A 126 28.37 -15.71 -19.36
C GLN A 126 27.37 -14.54 -19.24
N GLU A 127 27.55 -13.50 -20.06
CA GLU A 127 26.66 -12.33 -20.07
C GLU A 127 25.23 -12.71 -20.42
N SER A 128 25.04 -13.63 -21.36
CA SER A 128 23.69 -14.12 -21.70
C SER A 128 23.05 -14.88 -20.53
N GLN A 129 23.83 -15.63 -19.75
CA GLN A 129 23.33 -16.30 -18.54
C GLN A 129 22.96 -15.28 -17.46
N GLN A 130 23.77 -14.24 -17.29
CA GLN A 130 23.49 -13.14 -16.36
C GLN A 130 22.23 -12.37 -16.75
N GLU A 131 22.05 -12.08 -18.05
CA GLU A 131 20.81 -11.45 -18.55
C GLU A 131 19.59 -12.33 -18.32
N LYS A 132 19.70 -13.63 -18.58
CA LYS A 132 18.63 -14.59 -18.28
C LYS A 132 18.26 -14.57 -16.81
N ARG A 133 19.25 -14.63 -15.93
CA ARG A 133 19.04 -14.58 -14.47
C ARG A 133 18.41 -13.26 -14.05
N TYR A 134 18.84 -12.13 -14.57
CA TYR A 134 18.20 -10.83 -14.34
C TYR A 134 16.72 -10.84 -14.72
N ASN A 135 16.38 -11.36 -15.90
CA ASN A 135 14.99 -11.44 -16.38
C ASN A 135 14.11 -12.39 -15.53
N GLU A 136 14.70 -13.39 -14.90
CA GLU A 136 14.03 -14.25 -13.91
C GLU A 136 13.75 -13.46 -12.62
N LEU A 137 14.74 -12.73 -12.12
CA LEU A 137 14.62 -11.92 -10.91
C LEU A 137 13.62 -10.77 -11.06
N VAL A 138 13.52 -10.13 -12.22
CA VAL A 138 12.48 -9.10 -12.49
C VAL A 138 11.07 -9.64 -12.23
N LYS A 139 10.85 -10.93 -12.41
CA LYS A 139 9.56 -11.59 -12.20
C LYS A 139 9.44 -12.27 -10.83
N HIS A 140 10.49 -12.25 -10.03
CA HIS A 140 10.49 -12.90 -8.73
C HIS A 140 9.50 -12.18 -7.80
N ALA A 141 8.69 -12.96 -7.08
CA ALA A 141 7.61 -12.44 -6.25
C ALA A 141 8.06 -11.40 -5.20
N ASP A 142 9.27 -11.57 -4.63
CA ASP A 142 9.80 -10.64 -3.65
C ASP A 142 10.32 -9.35 -4.30
N ILE A 143 10.92 -9.43 -5.49
CA ILE A 143 11.36 -8.25 -6.24
C ILE A 143 10.15 -7.42 -6.67
N VAL A 144 9.13 -8.06 -7.23
CA VAL A 144 7.87 -7.40 -7.59
C VAL A 144 7.24 -6.75 -6.35
N PHE A 145 7.14 -7.48 -5.25
CA PHE A 145 6.60 -6.98 -4.00
C PHE A 145 7.40 -5.77 -3.47
N TYR A 146 8.73 -5.84 -3.45
CA TYR A 146 9.58 -4.76 -2.94
C TYR A 146 9.38 -3.45 -3.71
N PHE A 147 9.28 -3.51 -5.05
CA PHE A 147 9.09 -2.33 -5.89
C PHE A 147 7.63 -1.86 -5.98
N GLN A 148 6.66 -2.63 -5.46
CA GLN A 148 5.28 -2.17 -5.27
C GLN A 148 5.11 -1.26 -4.06
N HIS A 149 6.07 -1.22 -3.13
CA HIS A 149 6.05 -0.41 -1.93
C HIS A 149 7.24 0.56 -1.92
N THR A 150 7.03 1.76 -1.42
CA THR A 150 8.10 2.72 -1.22
C THR A 150 8.64 2.65 0.22
N ALA A 151 9.92 2.96 0.40
CA ALA A 151 10.52 3.06 1.73
C ALA A 151 9.78 4.08 2.62
N GLN A 152 9.22 5.14 2.01
CA GLN A 152 8.45 6.16 2.71
C GLN A 152 7.11 5.61 3.22
N GLU A 153 6.37 4.85 2.39
CA GLU A 153 5.13 4.18 2.81
C GLU A 153 5.37 3.21 3.97
N ILE A 154 6.42 2.41 3.91
CA ILE A 154 6.78 1.48 4.98
C ILE A 154 7.16 2.24 6.26
N ALA A 155 7.96 3.30 6.18
CA ALA A 155 8.32 4.12 7.32
C ALA A 155 7.09 4.84 7.92
N GLU A 156 6.13 5.24 7.09
CA GLU A 156 4.86 5.80 7.56
C GLU A 156 4.02 4.77 8.30
N LEU A 157 3.92 3.54 7.80
CA LEU A 157 3.21 2.46 8.47
C LEU A 157 3.87 2.09 9.81
N GLU A 158 5.19 2.02 9.87
CA GLU A 158 5.97 1.75 11.09
C GLU A 158 5.84 2.85 12.15
N SER A 159 5.54 4.08 11.74
CA SER A 159 5.46 5.22 12.65
C SER A 159 4.18 5.27 13.48
N TYR A 160 3.11 4.59 13.05
CA TYR A 160 1.83 4.61 13.75
C TYR A 160 1.84 3.70 14.99
N LYS A 161 1.51 4.28 16.15
CA LYS A 161 1.35 3.55 17.41
C LYS A 161 -0.08 3.75 17.91
N MET A 162 -0.68 2.71 18.46
CA MET A 162 -1.97 2.83 19.15
C MET A 162 -1.77 3.64 20.44
N THR A 163 -2.40 4.80 20.50
CA THR A 163 -2.28 5.73 21.63
C THR A 163 -3.50 5.74 22.52
N TRP A 164 -4.63 5.27 22.01
CA TRP A 164 -5.86 5.17 22.76
C TRP A 164 -6.76 4.07 22.21
N ALA A 165 -7.49 3.36 23.13
CA ALA A 165 -8.46 2.34 22.74
C ALA A 165 -9.62 2.26 23.72
N ALA A 166 -10.79 1.86 23.22
CA ALA A 166 -11.96 1.42 24.00
C ALA A 166 -12.40 0.04 23.47
N GLU A 167 -12.17 -0.98 24.28
CA GLU A 167 -12.47 -2.38 23.96
C GLU A 167 -13.78 -2.87 24.62
N PHE A 168 -14.45 -2.02 25.38
CA PHE A 168 -15.73 -2.26 26.05
C PHE A 168 -15.81 -3.58 26.85
N GLU A 169 -14.73 -3.94 27.55
CA GLU A 169 -14.66 -5.14 28.40
C GLU A 169 -15.50 -4.99 29.65
N THR A 170 -15.60 -3.77 30.14
CA THR A 170 -16.35 -3.39 31.34
C THR A 170 -17.31 -2.24 31.04
N GLN A 171 -18.20 -1.92 31.98
CA GLN A 171 -19.08 -0.76 31.85
C GLN A 171 -18.31 0.54 31.60
N MET A 172 -18.98 1.53 30.99
CA MET A 172 -18.41 2.84 30.74
C MET A 172 -17.84 3.45 32.03
N SER A 173 -16.55 3.72 32.02
CA SER A 173 -15.83 4.26 33.19
C SER A 173 -15.73 5.78 33.16
N GLY A 174 -15.00 6.37 34.13
CA GLY A 174 -14.77 7.82 34.22
C GLY A 174 -14.03 8.47 33.03
N ALA A 175 -13.53 7.68 32.09
CA ALA A 175 -13.03 8.19 30.82
C ALA A 175 -14.14 8.67 29.88
N TRP A 176 -15.41 8.36 30.20
CA TRP A 176 -16.58 8.70 29.40
C TRP A 176 -17.58 9.51 30.20
N GLN A 177 -18.21 10.47 29.54
CA GLN A 177 -19.26 11.31 30.09
C GLN A 177 -20.49 11.29 29.20
N THR A 178 -21.66 11.34 29.81
CA THR A 178 -22.95 11.48 29.11
C THR A 178 -23.21 12.94 28.74
N GLY A 179 -23.95 13.15 27.65
CA GLY A 179 -24.28 14.48 27.16
C GLY A 179 -23.33 14.99 26.07
N PHE A 180 -23.58 16.23 25.67
CA PHE A 180 -22.75 16.91 24.67
C PHE A 180 -21.59 17.69 25.32
N LEU A 181 -20.53 17.89 24.59
CA LEU A 181 -19.40 18.72 24.98
C LEU A 181 -19.80 20.23 25.02
N TYR A 182 -20.31 20.67 26.17
CA TYR A 182 -20.56 22.10 26.42
C TYR A 182 -19.47 22.71 27.30
N PRO A 183 -19.06 23.97 27.07
CA PRO A 183 -17.97 24.60 27.83
C PRO A 183 -18.35 24.92 29.27
N SER A 184 -19.63 25.04 29.58
CA SER A 184 -20.12 25.41 30.90
C SER A 184 -20.99 24.32 31.45
N LYS A 185 -20.51 23.66 32.46
CA LYS A 185 -21.19 22.70 33.34
C LYS A 185 -21.93 21.54 32.68
N GLU A 186 -21.66 20.38 33.20
CA GLU A 186 -22.37 19.13 32.92
C GLU A 186 -23.89 19.38 32.97
N PHE A 187 -24.57 19.17 31.86
CA PHE A 187 -25.99 19.12 31.82
C PHE A 187 -26.43 17.75 32.33
N LYS A 188 -26.70 17.65 33.65
CA LYS A 188 -26.97 16.38 34.36
C LYS A 188 -28.46 15.96 34.27
N ALA A 189 -29.27 16.60 33.42
CA ALA A 189 -30.67 16.27 33.26
C ALA A 189 -30.92 15.64 31.89
N ASP A 190 -32.01 14.90 31.76
CA ASP A 190 -32.50 14.43 30.47
C ASP A 190 -32.78 15.66 29.59
N HIS A 191 -32.28 15.60 28.33
CA HIS A 191 -32.38 16.72 27.41
C HIS A 191 -32.46 16.27 25.97
N SER A 192 -32.93 17.16 25.11
CA SER A 192 -32.92 16.96 23.66
C SER A 192 -32.10 18.04 22.97
N HIS A 193 -31.60 17.70 21.80
CA HIS A 193 -30.93 18.65 20.90
C HIS A 193 -31.95 19.21 19.90
N VAL A 194 -31.76 20.45 19.47
CA VAL A 194 -32.65 21.12 18.52
C VAL A 194 -32.77 20.34 17.22
N GLY A 195 -33.99 20.10 16.73
CA GLY A 195 -34.27 19.37 15.50
C GLY A 195 -34.22 17.84 15.64
N GLU A 196 -34.21 17.32 16.89
CA GLU A 196 -34.23 15.90 17.17
C GLU A 196 -35.51 15.43 17.88
N GLY A 197 -35.97 14.24 17.53
CA GLY A 197 -37.26 13.69 17.99
C GLY A 197 -37.20 12.83 19.24
N GLN A 198 -36.04 12.74 19.91
CA GLN A 198 -35.83 11.96 21.14
C GLN A 198 -35.18 12.78 22.25
N ALA A 199 -35.33 12.32 23.47
CA ALA A 199 -34.54 12.76 24.63
C ALA A 199 -33.33 11.89 24.86
N TYR A 200 -32.20 12.48 25.30
CA TYR A 200 -31.02 11.78 25.80
C TYR A 200 -31.14 11.57 27.32
N VAL A 201 -30.97 10.33 27.75
CA VAL A 201 -31.38 9.87 29.08
C VAL A 201 -30.21 9.42 29.97
N GLN A 202 -29.06 10.10 29.86
CA GLN A 202 -27.93 9.99 30.78
C GLN A 202 -27.38 8.56 30.91
N GLY A 203 -27.27 7.82 29.81
CA GLY A 203 -26.72 6.47 29.77
C GLY A 203 -27.70 5.33 30.00
N ARG A 204 -28.99 5.62 30.28
CA ARG A 204 -30.02 4.57 30.51
C ARG A 204 -30.32 3.72 29.26
N ASN A 205 -30.00 4.20 28.09
CA ASN A 205 -30.16 3.49 26.82
C ASN A 205 -28.85 2.93 26.28
N THR A 206 -27.83 2.91 27.13
CA THR A 206 -26.53 2.35 26.82
C THR A 206 -26.28 1.09 27.64
N GLN A 207 -25.75 0.06 27.00
CA GLN A 207 -25.39 -1.20 27.64
C GLN A 207 -24.04 -1.66 27.14
N VAL A 208 -23.19 -2.15 28.05
CA VAL A 208 -22.01 -2.90 27.71
C VAL A 208 -22.22 -4.36 28.08
N ALA A 209 -22.20 -5.22 27.08
CA ALA A 209 -22.36 -6.67 27.25
C ALA A 209 -21.59 -7.41 26.15
N ASN A 210 -20.98 -8.56 26.52
CA ASN A 210 -20.21 -9.38 25.58
C ASN A 210 -19.12 -8.60 24.85
N ARG A 211 -18.41 -7.72 25.57
CA ARG A 211 -17.34 -6.85 25.02
C ARG A 211 -17.84 -5.94 23.89
N MET A 212 -19.04 -5.47 23.99
CA MET A 212 -19.68 -4.62 22.99
C MET A 212 -20.50 -3.53 23.68
N LEU A 213 -20.31 -2.29 23.25
CA LEU A 213 -21.14 -1.17 23.63
C LEU A 213 -22.34 -1.09 22.70
N THR A 214 -23.55 -1.02 23.27
CA THR A 214 -24.79 -0.80 22.52
C THR A 214 -25.42 0.52 22.94
N ILE A 215 -25.68 1.44 22.02
CA ILE A 215 -26.51 2.62 22.21
C ILE A 215 -27.83 2.38 21.48
N SER A 216 -28.95 2.40 22.24
CA SER A 216 -30.29 2.11 21.71
C SER A 216 -31.14 3.36 21.64
N THR A 217 -31.86 3.55 20.52
CA THR A 217 -33.00 4.48 20.45
C THR A 217 -34.28 3.68 20.69
N LYS A 218 -35.02 4.00 21.75
CA LYS A 218 -36.18 3.24 22.22
C LYS A 218 -37.46 4.07 22.14
N LYS A 219 -38.59 3.42 21.96
CA LYS A 219 -39.90 4.04 22.12
C LYS A 219 -40.22 4.04 23.62
N GLU A 220 -40.02 5.15 24.26
CA GLU A 220 -40.17 5.34 25.71
C GLU A 220 -40.52 6.81 25.97
N LYS A 221 -41.57 7.06 26.74
CA LYS A 221 -41.96 8.43 27.11
C LYS A 221 -41.08 8.94 28.24
N THR A 222 -40.62 10.17 28.09
CA THR A 222 -39.90 10.88 29.15
C THR A 222 -40.07 12.38 29.05
N MET A 223 -40.01 13.06 30.22
CA MET A 223 -39.92 14.52 30.28
C MET A 223 -38.43 14.92 30.21
N ALA A 224 -38.09 15.79 29.28
CA ALA A 224 -36.72 16.24 29.13
C ALA A 224 -36.64 17.72 28.79
N ALA A 225 -35.54 18.35 29.13
CA ALA A 225 -35.28 19.74 28.78
C ALA A 225 -35.05 19.89 27.26
N ALA A 226 -35.76 20.81 26.64
CA ALA A 226 -35.59 21.12 25.23
C ALA A 226 -35.54 22.63 24.99
N TRP A 227 -34.77 23.04 24.00
CA TRP A 227 -34.71 24.47 23.62
C TRP A 227 -35.88 24.85 22.75
N HIS A 228 -36.66 25.87 23.21
CA HIS A 228 -37.74 26.48 22.45
C HIS A 228 -37.28 27.88 21.97
N PRO A 229 -37.46 28.26 20.69
CA PRO A 229 -36.92 29.49 20.13
C PRO A 229 -37.34 30.78 20.88
N THR A 230 -38.56 30.80 21.44
CA THR A 230 -39.12 32.00 22.12
C THR A 230 -39.16 31.88 23.63
N LYS A 231 -39.14 30.64 24.21
CA LYS A 231 -39.30 30.39 25.65
C LYS A 231 -37.99 29.95 26.34
N GLY A 232 -36.92 29.76 25.57
CA GLY A 232 -35.67 29.19 26.11
C GLY A 232 -35.78 27.71 26.45
N MET A 233 -35.15 27.30 27.53
CA MET A 233 -35.22 25.90 27.98
C MET A 233 -36.58 25.61 28.64
N ILE A 234 -37.29 24.65 28.09
CA ILE A 234 -38.58 24.16 28.63
C ILE A 234 -38.55 22.65 28.85
N MET A 235 -39.39 22.13 29.72
CA MET A 235 -39.66 20.71 29.84
C MET A 235 -40.67 20.28 28.77
N HIS A 236 -40.31 19.24 28.01
CA HIS A 236 -41.15 18.71 26.93
C HIS A 236 -41.21 17.17 27.02
N GLU A 237 -42.39 16.60 26.71
CA GLU A 237 -42.58 15.16 26.67
C GLU A 237 -42.08 14.62 25.32
N PHE A 238 -41.12 13.69 25.36
CA PHE A 238 -40.62 12.96 24.22
C PHE A 238 -41.19 11.55 24.21
N ALA A 239 -41.52 11.03 23.04
CA ALA A 239 -42.00 9.66 22.85
C ALA A 239 -40.86 8.64 22.64
N TYR A 240 -39.67 9.12 22.45
CA TYR A 240 -38.47 8.32 22.21
C TYR A 240 -37.31 8.80 23.07
N THR A 241 -36.46 7.86 23.43
CA THR A 241 -35.23 8.10 24.20
C THR A 241 -34.00 7.53 23.49
N SER A 242 -32.83 8.09 23.75
CA SER A 242 -31.53 7.59 23.28
C SER A 242 -30.42 8.05 24.22
N ASP A 243 -29.17 7.80 23.84
CA ASP A 243 -28.02 8.31 24.57
C ASP A 243 -27.00 8.98 23.67
N VAL A 244 -26.21 9.86 24.29
CA VAL A 244 -25.02 10.50 23.75
C VAL A 244 -23.90 10.40 24.78
N TRP A 245 -22.71 10.06 24.28
CA TRP A 245 -21.50 9.92 25.06
C TRP A 245 -20.33 10.63 24.42
N HIS A 246 -19.45 11.16 25.20
CA HIS A 246 -18.17 11.69 24.75
C HIS A 246 -17.04 11.31 25.72
N THR A 247 -15.79 11.38 25.25
CA THR A 247 -14.62 11.18 26.12
C THR A 247 -14.45 12.39 27.06
N ALA A 248 -14.18 12.13 28.36
CA ALA A 248 -13.98 13.17 29.35
C ALA A 248 -12.85 14.12 28.94
N GLU A 249 -11.80 13.54 28.36
CA GLU A 249 -10.66 14.29 27.84
C GLU A 249 -10.51 14.14 26.34
N ALA A 250 -9.76 15.04 25.72
CA ALA A 250 -9.40 14.91 24.30
C ALA A 250 -8.46 13.74 24.10
N VAL A 251 -8.83 12.81 23.23
CA VAL A 251 -8.11 11.55 22.98
C VAL A 251 -7.43 11.51 21.61
N ALA A 252 -7.80 12.42 20.72
CA ALA A 252 -7.26 12.47 19.37
C ALA A 252 -6.41 13.73 19.16
N PRO A 253 -5.12 13.60 18.80
CA PRO A 253 -4.23 14.73 18.52
C PRO A 253 -4.51 15.36 17.15
N LYS A 254 -3.63 16.25 16.70
CA LYS A 254 -3.76 17.01 15.45
C LYS A 254 -3.80 16.16 14.17
N SER A 255 -3.27 14.94 14.24
CA SER A 255 -3.27 13.98 13.11
C SER A 255 -3.29 12.55 13.63
N GLY A 256 -3.84 11.64 12.84
CA GLY A 256 -3.89 10.23 13.22
C GLY A 256 -4.82 9.39 12.38
N VAL A 257 -5.10 8.21 12.89
CA VAL A 257 -6.06 7.26 12.34
C VAL A 257 -7.02 6.84 13.47
N LEU A 258 -8.32 7.03 13.26
CA LEU A 258 -9.38 6.50 14.12
C LEU A 258 -10.05 5.33 13.40
N GLN A 259 -10.16 4.22 14.09
CA GLN A 259 -10.88 3.06 13.59
C GLN A 259 -11.92 2.60 14.60
N ALA A 260 -13.05 2.10 14.10
CA ALA A 260 -14.05 1.42 14.91
C ALA A 260 -14.73 0.31 14.13
N LYS A 261 -15.04 -0.77 14.83
CA LYS A 261 -15.91 -1.83 14.34
C LYS A 261 -17.33 -1.56 14.83
N VAL A 262 -18.26 -1.30 13.89
CA VAL A 262 -19.62 -0.84 14.20
C VAL A 262 -20.67 -1.67 13.46
N ARG A 263 -21.74 -2.02 14.17
CA ARG A 263 -22.97 -2.59 13.59
C ARG A 263 -24.13 -1.65 13.82
N LEU A 264 -24.90 -1.42 12.77
CA LEU A 264 -26.03 -0.51 12.77
C LEU A 264 -27.32 -1.26 12.47
N ALA A 265 -28.35 -0.99 13.25
CA ALA A 265 -29.68 -1.59 13.05
C ALA A 265 -30.81 -0.59 13.30
N GLY A 266 -31.95 -0.79 12.61
CA GLY A 266 -33.11 0.08 12.69
C GLY A 266 -33.04 1.29 11.77
N LYS A 267 -33.82 2.34 12.09
CA LYS A 267 -33.94 3.56 11.28
C LYS A 267 -33.42 4.82 12.00
N ALA A 268 -32.94 4.70 13.22
CA ALA A 268 -32.25 5.81 13.89
C ALA A 268 -30.99 6.18 13.11
N LYS A 269 -30.59 7.45 13.18
CA LYS A 269 -29.32 7.94 12.67
C LYS A 269 -28.23 7.76 13.72
N HIS A 270 -27.02 7.49 13.29
CA HIS A 270 -25.90 7.22 14.18
C HIS A 270 -24.73 8.14 13.86
N ILE A 271 -24.10 8.66 14.89
CA ILE A 271 -22.90 9.48 14.80
C ILE A 271 -21.81 8.86 15.67
N LEU A 272 -20.65 8.73 15.10
CA LEU A 272 -19.37 8.50 15.77
C LEU A 272 -18.38 9.44 15.10
N CYS A 273 -17.84 10.39 15.87
CA CYS A 273 -17.02 11.47 15.31
C CYS A 273 -15.96 11.97 16.30
N LEU A 274 -14.97 12.67 15.77
CA LEU A 274 -14.07 13.51 16.55
C LEU A 274 -14.57 14.95 16.50
N THR A 275 -14.62 15.60 17.67
CA THR A 275 -15.11 16.98 17.81
C THR A 275 -14.42 17.68 18.98
N LYS A 276 -14.66 18.98 19.14
CA LYS A 276 -14.26 19.77 20.30
C LYS A 276 -15.48 20.41 20.94
N ALA A 277 -15.29 20.91 22.17
CA ALA A 277 -16.34 21.65 22.85
C ALA A 277 -16.86 22.82 21.99
N ASN A 278 -18.19 22.97 21.91
CA ASN A 278 -18.90 23.99 21.09
C ASN A 278 -18.61 23.95 19.59
N ALA A 279 -17.98 22.92 19.05
CA ALA A 279 -17.75 22.86 17.62
C ALA A 279 -19.06 22.66 16.86
N LYS A 280 -19.32 23.54 15.90
CA LYS A 280 -20.36 23.35 14.88
C LYS A 280 -19.94 22.32 13.82
N LYS A 281 -18.69 21.88 13.85
CA LYS A 281 -18.08 20.96 12.89
C LYS A 281 -17.53 19.73 13.62
N ALA A 282 -17.48 18.60 12.94
CA ALA A 282 -16.92 17.37 13.45
C ALA A 282 -16.26 16.57 12.31
N LEU A 283 -15.31 15.70 12.67
CA LEU A 283 -14.75 14.72 11.75
C LEU A 283 -15.53 13.43 11.92
N HIS A 284 -16.46 13.17 11.01
CA HIS A 284 -17.38 12.03 11.10
C HIS A 284 -16.66 10.73 10.67
N LEU A 285 -16.58 9.76 11.58
CA LEU A 285 -16.13 8.40 11.24
C LEU A 285 -17.22 7.64 10.46
N LEU A 286 -18.51 7.83 10.87
CA LEU A 286 -19.64 7.26 10.15
C LEU A 286 -20.14 8.28 9.12
N PRO A 287 -19.85 8.12 7.82
CA PRO A 287 -20.33 9.03 6.77
C PRO A 287 -21.86 8.90 6.63
N ALA A 288 -22.56 10.04 6.56
CA ALA A 288 -24.03 10.09 6.64
C ALA A 288 -24.76 9.23 5.57
N ASP A 289 -24.20 9.18 4.37
CA ASP A 289 -24.85 8.59 3.17
C ASP A 289 -24.27 7.22 2.81
N LYS A 290 -23.25 6.75 3.52
CA LYS A 290 -22.53 5.51 3.20
C LYS A 290 -22.38 4.59 4.42
N GLN A 291 -23.37 4.62 5.33
CA GLN A 291 -23.38 3.73 6.48
C GLN A 291 -23.75 2.31 6.07
N VAL A 292 -22.96 1.33 6.48
CA VAL A 292 -23.12 -0.09 6.23
C VAL A 292 -23.50 -0.79 7.53
N LYS A 293 -24.36 -1.82 7.44
CA LYS A 293 -24.89 -2.50 8.63
C LYS A 293 -23.83 -3.09 9.56
N ASP A 294 -22.74 -3.59 9.03
CA ASP A 294 -21.63 -4.18 9.78
C ASP A 294 -20.32 -3.89 9.02
N ALA A 295 -19.48 -3.02 9.58
CA ALA A 295 -18.26 -2.60 8.91
C ALA A 295 -17.17 -2.14 9.90
N ILE A 296 -15.93 -2.15 9.43
CA ILE A 296 -14.86 -1.37 10.02
C ILE A 296 -14.83 -0.02 9.31
N TYR A 297 -14.98 1.02 10.09
CA TYR A 297 -14.87 2.40 9.65
C TYR A 297 -13.50 2.93 10.03
N THR A 298 -12.84 3.62 9.10
CA THR A 298 -11.54 4.26 9.34
C THR A 298 -11.59 5.72 8.91
N LEU A 299 -11.11 6.59 9.79
CA LEU A 299 -10.93 8.01 9.55
C LEU A 299 -9.44 8.33 9.65
N VAL A 300 -8.85 8.80 8.58
CA VAL A 300 -7.48 9.32 8.56
C VAL A 300 -7.56 10.83 8.50
N TRP A 301 -6.87 11.52 9.41
CA TRP A 301 -6.85 12.98 9.41
C TRP A 301 -5.45 13.54 9.64
N ASN A 302 -5.22 14.69 9.05
CA ASN A 302 -4.04 15.54 9.25
C ASN A 302 -4.47 17.00 9.21
N GLU A 303 -3.54 17.94 9.25
CA GLU A 303 -3.83 19.38 9.24
C GLU A 303 -4.57 19.85 7.97
N LYS A 304 -4.46 19.14 6.86
CA LYS A 304 -5.00 19.55 5.55
C LYS A 304 -6.30 18.84 5.22
N GLU A 305 -6.37 17.53 5.44
CA GLU A 305 -7.45 16.70 4.91
C GLU A 305 -7.95 15.65 5.90
N VAL A 306 -9.13 15.16 5.59
CA VAL A 306 -9.81 14.04 6.27
C VAL A 306 -10.24 13.05 5.21
N ILE A 307 -9.91 11.78 5.42
CA ILE A 307 -10.24 10.69 4.51
C ILE A 307 -11.00 9.62 5.27
N ASN A 308 -12.15 9.22 4.74
CA ASN A 308 -12.96 8.14 5.29
C ASN A 308 -12.85 6.86 4.45
N TYR A 309 -12.73 5.74 5.14
CA TYR A 309 -12.78 4.41 4.55
C TYR A 309 -13.87 3.56 5.22
N VAL A 310 -14.50 2.70 4.44
CA VAL A 310 -15.41 1.64 4.92
C VAL A 310 -14.85 0.32 4.40
N ASN A 311 -14.51 -0.59 5.32
CA ASN A 311 -13.87 -1.87 5.00
C ASN A 311 -12.65 -1.69 4.07
N ASN A 312 -11.78 -0.70 4.37
CA ASN A 312 -10.57 -0.32 3.63
C ASN A 312 -10.81 0.26 2.21
N VAL A 313 -12.05 0.59 1.85
CA VAL A 313 -12.36 1.28 0.60
C VAL A 313 -12.58 2.77 0.91
N GLU A 314 -11.84 3.66 0.25
CA GLU A 314 -12.03 5.11 0.38
C GLU A 314 -13.44 5.49 -0.10
N VAL A 315 -14.19 6.17 0.76
CA VAL A 315 -15.58 6.59 0.47
C VAL A 315 -15.75 8.10 0.43
N SER A 316 -14.87 8.86 1.09
CA SER A 316 -14.87 10.31 1.00
C SER A 316 -13.52 10.91 1.38
N ARG A 317 -13.25 12.09 0.83
CA ARG A 317 -12.07 12.93 1.13
C ARG A 317 -12.50 14.39 1.17
N SER A 318 -12.07 15.15 2.18
CA SER A 318 -12.41 16.56 2.36
C SER A 318 -11.31 17.33 3.08
N GLN A 319 -11.38 18.65 3.09
CA GLN A 319 -10.50 19.47 3.94
C GLN A 319 -10.82 19.23 5.43
N ASN A 320 -9.80 19.29 6.28
CA ASN A 320 -9.98 19.20 7.72
C ASN A 320 -10.53 20.49 8.31
N PRO A 321 -11.79 20.50 8.79
CA PRO A 321 -12.40 21.70 9.37
C PRO A 321 -11.98 21.97 10.82
N LEU A 322 -11.21 21.06 11.46
CA LEU A 322 -10.76 21.11 12.86
C LEU A 322 -9.23 21.01 12.98
N ALA A 323 -8.50 21.47 11.97
CA ALA A 323 -7.05 21.40 11.94
C ALA A 323 -6.42 22.09 13.17
N GLY A 324 -5.41 21.42 13.74
CA GLY A 324 -4.62 21.96 14.86
C GLY A 324 -5.20 21.74 16.26
N ASP A 325 -6.42 21.23 16.39
CA ASP A 325 -7.07 20.97 17.68
C ASP A 325 -6.81 19.54 18.21
N ALA A 326 -6.81 19.42 19.54
CA ALA A 326 -6.99 18.13 20.21
C ALA A 326 -8.49 17.85 20.33
N LEU A 327 -8.94 16.63 19.97
CA LEU A 327 -10.33 16.31 19.76
C LEU A 327 -10.84 15.25 20.73
N HIS A 328 -12.07 15.39 21.15
CA HIS A 328 -12.85 14.39 21.88
C HIS A 328 -13.53 13.44 20.91
N LEU A 329 -13.69 12.20 21.31
CA LEU A 329 -14.57 11.27 20.63
C LEU A 329 -16.01 11.48 21.13
N LEU A 330 -16.98 11.57 20.21
CA LEU A 330 -18.40 11.65 20.51
C LEU A 330 -19.16 10.56 19.75
N MET A 331 -20.07 9.89 20.44
CA MET A 331 -20.94 8.87 19.86
C MET A 331 -22.38 9.05 20.32
N ARG A 332 -23.35 8.90 19.40
CA ARG A 332 -24.77 8.99 19.69
C ARG A 332 -25.62 8.33 18.64
N SER A 333 -26.87 7.98 19.06
CA SER A 333 -27.96 7.64 18.15
C SER A 333 -29.04 8.67 18.29
N TYR A 334 -29.69 9.07 17.19
CA TYR A 334 -30.71 10.09 17.22
C TYR A 334 -31.80 9.86 16.16
N LEU A 335 -32.96 10.51 16.36
CA LEU A 335 -34.05 10.59 15.39
C LEU A 335 -34.14 12.04 14.89
N PRO A 336 -34.18 12.28 13.58
CA PRO A 336 -34.70 13.57 13.08
C PRO A 336 -36.11 13.84 13.62
N GLU A 337 -36.47 15.10 13.83
CA GLU A 337 -37.68 15.53 14.53
C GLU A 337 -38.99 14.80 14.09
N ASN A 338 -39.12 14.52 12.81
CA ASN A 338 -40.32 13.90 12.25
C ASN A 338 -40.23 12.37 12.06
N VAL A 339 -39.13 11.74 12.54
CA VAL A 339 -38.93 10.30 12.39
C VAL A 339 -39.37 9.56 13.63
N LYS A 340 -40.33 8.64 13.45
CA LYS A 340 -40.85 7.74 14.51
C LYS A 340 -40.27 6.35 14.28
N ALA A 341 -39.12 6.05 14.88
CA ALA A 341 -38.43 4.80 14.68
C ALA A 341 -37.56 4.42 15.89
N THR A 342 -37.14 3.18 15.93
CA THR A 342 -36.10 2.68 16.84
C THR A 342 -34.86 2.31 16.08
N GLY A 343 -33.76 2.15 16.79
CA GLY A 343 -32.52 1.69 16.20
C GLY A 343 -31.47 1.45 17.27
N LYS A 344 -30.36 0.87 16.86
CA LYS A 344 -29.21 0.70 17.74
C LYS A 344 -27.88 0.79 16.96
N MET A 345 -26.90 1.23 17.67
CA MET A 345 -25.49 1.21 17.26
C MET A 345 -24.72 0.32 18.23
N ASP A 346 -24.20 -0.78 17.73
CA ASP A 346 -23.32 -1.69 18.46
C ASP A 346 -21.89 -1.38 18.06
N ILE A 347 -20.99 -1.21 19.03
CA ILE A 347 -19.57 -0.89 18.83
C ILE A 347 -18.75 -1.96 19.53
N ASP A 348 -17.96 -2.75 18.76
CA ASP A 348 -17.08 -3.77 19.30
C ASP A 348 -15.85 -3.12 19.96
N TRP A 349 -15.22 -2.19 19.25
CA TRP A 349 -14.02 -1.46 19.71
C TRP A 349 -13.87 -0.14 18.95
N ILE A 350 -13.11 0.78 19.58
CA ILE A 350 -12.65 2.04 18.97
C ILE A 350 -11.15 2.19 19.28
N ARG A 351 -10.34 2.53 18.29
CA ARG A 351 -8.89 2.65 18.42
C ARG A 351 -8.36 3.88 17.70
N ILE A 352 -7.41 4.57 18.34
CA ILE A 352 -6.72 5.73 17.78
C ILE A 352 -5.24 5.43 17.68
N TYR A 353 -4.70 5.70 16.50
CA TYR A 353 -3.28 5.54 16.18
C TYR A 353 -2.72 6.89 15.81
N THR A 354 -1.51 7.18 16.28
CA THR A 354 -0.79 8.41 15.99
C THR A 354 0.65 8.11 15.61
N LYS A 355 1.27 9.05 14.86
CA LYS A 355 2.69 8.99 14.55
C LYS A 355 3.55 9.37 15.75
#